data_143e2f64550b483f5460e7bb6848eacf
#
_entry.id   143e2f64550b483f5460e7bb6848eacf
#
_cell.length_a   1.000
_cell.length_b   1.000
_cell.length_c   1.000
_cell.angle_alpha   90.00
_cell.angle_beta   90.00
_cell.angle_gamma   90.00
#
_symmetry.space_group_name_H-M   'P 1'
#
loop_
_entity.id
_entity.type
_entity.pdbx_description
1 polymer ?
#
loop_
_entity_poly.entity_id
_entity_poly.type
_entity_poly.pdbx_seq_one_letter_code
_entity_poly.pdbx_strand_id
1 'polypeptide(L)'
;MLGITTSAQAKSTEKLSSGYKINRAADDAAGLAISEKMRRQIKGLTQASANAQDGISCVQTAEGALAEVHDMLQRMNTLAIQASNDTMTSVDRGYLDSEVQALVSEIDRVASTTTFNEQNLLDGTFTAKNLQVGAEAAQFIGISIASMNASEIGINTVAVSGTDNTNAQKAISMIKNALASVSKQRSDLGAIQNRLEHTIKNLDNVVENTTAAESQIRDTDMATEMVQFSNAQILAQAGTSMLSQANQSNQNVLSLLG
;
A
#
# COMPACT_ATOMS: atom_id res chain seq x y z
N MET A 1 26.45 -1.06 49.18
CA MET A 1 25.68 -2.26 48.82
C MET A 1 24.22 -1.93 48.56
N LEU A 2 23.49 -1.36 49.59
CA LEU A 2 22.04 -1.07 49.43
C LEU A 2 21.72 -0.16 48.25
N GLY A 3 22.48 0.92 48.00
CA GLY A 3 22.28 1.80 46.85
C GLY A 3 22.46 1.13 45.48
N ILE A 4 23.32 0.12 45.39
CA ILE A 4 23.52 -0.65 44.16
C ILE A 4 22.33 -1.57 43.88
N THR A 5 21.82 -2.25 44.93
CA THR A 5 20.64 -3.14 44.79
C THR A 5 19.36 -2.40 44.49
N THR A 6 19.13 -1.23 45.10
CA THR A 6 17.97 -0.38 44.79
C THR A 6 18.04 0.19 43.37
N SER A 7 19.24 0.58 42.91
CA SER A 7 19.45 1.01 41.51
C SER A 7 19.23 -0.13 40.50
N ALA A 8 19.71 -1.35 40.82
CA ALA A 8 19.45 -2.53 40.00
C ALA A 8 17.95 -2.88 39.94
N GLN A 9 17.27 -2.83 41.07
CA GLN A 9 15.81 -3.05 41.13
C GLN A 9 15.04 -2.02 40.33
N ALA A 10 15.38 -0.74 40.42
CA ALA A 10 14.76 0.31 39.64
C ALA A 10 14.95 0.11 38.09
N LYS A 11 16.16 -0.31 37.71
CA LYS A 11 16.47 -0.60 36.29
C LYS A 11 15.72 -1.82 35.78
N SER A 12 15.61 -2.89 36.56
CA SER A 12 14.79 -4.05 36.18
C SER A 12 13.30 -3.69 36.13
N THR A 13 12.80 -2.85 37.05
CA THR A 13 11.41 -2.33 36.99
C THR A 13 11.17 -1.53 35.70
N GLU A 14 12.11 -0.67 35.31
CA GLU A 14 12.00 0.11 34.07
C GLU A 14 11.91 -0.80 32.85
N LYS A 15 12.73 -1.84 32.76
CA LYS A 15 12.71 -2.82 31.65
C LYS A 15 11.44 -3.68 31.64
N LEU A 16 10.99 -4.16 32.81
CA LEU A 16 9.77 -4.94 32.95
C LEU A 16 8.52 -4.12 32.58
N SER A 17 8.51 -2.83 32.95
CA SER A 17 7.41 -1.92 32.65
C SER A 17 7.36 -1.53 31.17
N SER A 18 8.50 -1.34 30.53
CA SER A 18 8.59 -0.96 29.12
C SER A 18 8.54 -2.15 28.15
N GLY A 19 8.95 -3.34 28.60
CA GLY A 19 9.18 -4.51 27.76
C GLY A 19 10.49 -4.45 26.96
N TYR A 20 11.27 -3.38 27.11
CA TYR A 20 12.49 -3.16 26.34
C TYR A 20 13.76 -3.31 27.20
N LYS A 21 14.78 -3.95 26.62
CA LYS A 21 16.13 -4.05 27.18
C LYS A 21 16.88 -2.71 27.12
N ILE A 22 16.64 -1.96 26.02
CA ILE A 22 17.26 -0.67 25.72
C ILE A 22 16.17 0.41 25.81
N ASN A 23 16.16 1.17 26.91
CA ASN A 23 15.23 2.27 27.14
C ASN A 23 15.88 3.63 26.89
N ARG A 24 17.16 3.76 27.22
CA ARG A 24 17.91 5.02 27.14
C ARG A 24 19.19 4.83 26.34
N ALA A 25 19.69 5.93 25.76
CA ALA A 25 20.97 5.93 25.06
C ALA A 25 22.15 5.50 25.97
N ALA A 26 22.02 5.67 27.28
CA ALA A 26 23.01 5.25 28.27
C ALA A 26 23.05 3.72 28.46
N ASP A 27 22.01 2.97 28.08
CA ASP A 27 21.99 1.51 28.19
C ASP A 27 22.82 0.85 27.07
N ASP A 28 22.58 1.27 25.84
CA ASP A 28 23.34 0.88 24.64
C ASP A 28 23.07 1.91 23.52
N ALA A 29 24.02 2.80 23.31
CA ALA A 29 23.90 3.84 22.29
C ALA A 29 23.90 3.28 20.87
N ALA A 30 24.69 2.21 20.61
CA ALA A 30 24.78 1.59 19.31
C ALA A 30 23.49 0.80 18.98
N GLY A 31 23.02 -0.02 19.93
CA GLY A 31 21.79 -0.79 19.79
C GLY A 31 20.55 0.12 19.63
N LEU A 32 20.49 1.24 20.37
CA LEU A 32 19.43 2.21 20.23
C LEU A 32 19.43 2.84 18.81
N ALA A 33 20.59 3.27 18.32
CA ALA A 33 20.69 3.87 16.98
C ALA A 33 20.29 2.89 15.87
N ILE A 34 20.65 1.61 15.99
CA ILE A 34 20.27 0.56 15.04
C ILE A 34 18.76 0.31 15.12
N SER A 35 18.20 0.15 16.33
CA SER A 35 16.76 -0.10 16.49
C SER A 35 15.91 1.06 15.97
N GLU A 36 16.30 2.31 16.20
CA GLU A 36 15.59 3.48 15.66
C GLU A 36 15.69 3.56 14.13
N LYS A 37 16.81 3.16 13.52
CA LYS A 37 16.95 3.02 12.06
C LYS A 37 16.02 1.93 11.52
N MET A 38 15.95 0.76 12.19
CA MET A 38 15.05 -0.32 11.81
C MET A 38 13.59 0.09 11.96
N ARG A 39 13.21 0.77 13.04
CA ARG A 39 11.85 1.28 13.25
C ARG A 39 11.44 2.29 12.19
N ARG A 40 12.34 3.19 11.80
CA ARG A 40 12.09 4.10 10.68
C ARG A 40 11.84 3.31 9.39
N GLN A 41 12.63 2.28 9.13
CA GLN A 41 12.48 1.42 7.95
C GLN A 41 11.17 0.64 7.98
N ILE A 42 10.81 0.03 9.12
CA ILE A 42 9.53 -0.68 9.29
C ILE A 42 8.35 0.25 9.00
N LYS A 43 8.32 1.45 9.61
CA LYS A 43 7.26 2.43 9.37
C LYS A 43 7.18 2.86 7.90
N GLY A 44 8.34 3.08 7.26
CA GLY A 44 8.41 3.45 5.85
C GLY A 44 7.88 2.34 4.94
N LEU A 45 8.27 1.09 5.19
CA LEU A 45 7.82 -0.07 4.40
C LEU A 45 6.32 -0.38 4.62
N THR A 46 5.82 -0.24 5.84
CA THR A 46 4.38 -0.40 6.13
C THR A 46 3.56 0.66 5.38
N GLN A 47 4.01 1.91 5.37
CA GLN A 47 3.35 2.95 4.57
C GLN A 47 3.45 2.67 3.07
N ALA A 48 4.59 2.15 2.61
CA ALA A 48 4.78 1.76 1.22
C ALA A 48 3.84 0.61 0.80
N SER A 49 3.58 -0.36 1.68
CA SER A 49 2.59 -1.43 1.47
C SER A 49 1.17 -0.84 1.36
N ALA A 50 0.79 0.11 2.22
CA ALA A 50 -0.48 0.82 2.12
C ALA A 50 -0.60 1.62 0.81
N ASN A 51 0.44 2.35 0.41
CA ASN A 51 0.46 3.08 -0.86
C ASN A 51 0.30 2.14 -2.08
N ALA A 52 0.89 0.93 -2.00
CA ALA A 52 0.74 -0.07 -3.05
C ALA A 52 -0.70 -0.60 -3.13
N GLN A 53 -1.40 -0.77 -2.00
CA GLN A 53 -2.82 -1.13 -1.95
C GLN A 53 -3.70 -0.03 -2.53
N ASP A 54 -3.43 1.24 -2.22
CA ASP A 54 -4.12 2.38 -2.83
C ASP A 54 -3.93 2.39 -4.36
N GLY A 55 -2.71 2.07 -4.82
CA GLY A 55 -2.39 1.91 -6.23
C GLY A 55 -3.19 0.80 -6.89
N ILE A 56 -3.34 -0.37 -6.24
CA ILE A 56 -4.19 -1.47 -6.73
C ILE A 56 -5.64 -1.01 -6.85
N SER A 57 -6.17 -0.30 -5.86
CA SER A 57 -7.54 0.21 -5.87
C SER A 57 -7.77 1.20 -7.02
N CYS A 58 -6.79 2.07 -7.28
CA CYS A 58 -6.82 2.99 -8.42
C CYS A 58 -6.83 2.23 -9.76
N VAL A 59 -5.95 1.23 -9.93
CA VAL A 59 -5.87 0.40 -11.14
C VAL A 59 -7.17 -0.38 -11.37
N GLN A 60 -7.75 -0.96 -10.32
CA GLN A 60 -9.01 -1.70 -10.40
C GLN A 60 -10.19 -0.80 -10.79
N THR A 61 -10.22 0.43 -10.28
CA THR A 61 -11.24 1.42 -10.68
C THR A 61 -11.14 1.75 -12.18
N ALA A 62 -9.91 1.97 -12.67
CA ALA A 62 -9.68 2.22 -14.10
C ALA A 62 -10.02 1.00 -14.96
N GLU A 63 -9.64 -0.21 -14.52
CA GLU A 63 -9.93 -1.45 -15.24
C GLU A 63 -11.43 -1.72 -15.32
N GLY A 64 -12.18 -1.49 -14.24
CA GLY A 64 -13.64 -1.62 -14.22
C GLY A 64 -14.29 -0.71 -15.26
N ALA A 65 -13.88 0.57 -15.32
CA ALA A 65 -14.38 1.48 -16.34
C ALA A 65 -13.98 1.06 -17.77
N LEU A 66 -12.77 0.56 -17.97
CA LEU A 66 -12.32 0.05 -19.27
C LEU A 66 -13.03 -1.24 -19.69
N ALA A 67 -13.51 -2.04 -18.73
CA ALA A 67 -14.35 -3.20 -19.05
C ALA A 67 -15.70 -2.77 -19.65
N GLU A 68 -16.33 -1.74 -19.07
CA GLU A 68 -17.58 -1.17 -19.63
C GLU A 68 -17.34 -0.55 -21.01
N VAL A 69 -16.23 0.17 -21.21
CA VAL A 69 -15.87 0.69 -22.53
C VAL A 69 -15.65 -0.44 -23.53
N HIS A 70 -15.03 -1.53 -23.12
CA HIS A 70 -14.83 -2.71 -23.97
C HIS A 70 -16.16 -3.33 -24.40
N ASP A 71 -17.13 -3.47 -23.49
CA ASP A 71 -18.44 -4.04 -23.76
C ASP A 71 -19.25 -3.12 -24.69
N MET A 72 -19.19 -1.80 -24.50
CA MET A 72 -19.77 -0.82 -25.41
C MET A 72 -19.18 -0.91 -26.83
N LEU A 73 -17.85 -1.04 -26.94
CA LEU A 73 -17.19 -1.24 -28.24
C LEU A 73 -17.60 -2.56 -28.91
N GLN A 74 -17.78 -3.64 -28.15
CA GLN A 74 -18.30 -4.90 -28.70
C GLN A 74 -19.73 -4.74 -29.19
N ARG A 75 -20.58 -4.00 -28.46
CA ARG A 75 -21.95 -3.68 -28.92
C ARG A 75 -21.91 -2.86 -30.20
N MET A 76 -21.07 -1.83 -30.29
CA MET A 76 -20.85 -1.04 -31.51
C MET A 76 -20.41 -1.92 -32.69
N ASN A 77 -19.50 -2.88 -32.45
CA ASN A 77 -19.04 -3.81 -33.49
C ASN A 77 -20.21 -4.67 -34.01
N THR A 78 -21.08 -5.15 -33.13
CA THR A 78 -22.28 -5.92 -33.51
C THR A 78 -23.23 -5.08 -34.38
N LEU A 79 -23.46 -3.82 -33.98
CA LEU A 79 -24.29 -2.88 -34.75
C LEU A 79 -23.67 -2.57 -36.14
N ALA A 80 -22.35 -2.38 -36.19
CA ALA A 80 -21.64 -2.14 -37.42
C ALA A 80 -21.70 -3.34 -38.39
N ILE A 81 -21.57 -4.57 -37.84
CA ILE A 81 -21.74 -5.80 -38.64
C ILE A 81 -23.19 -5.92 -39.15
N GLN A 82 -24.19 -5.60 -38.33
CA GLN A 82 -25.60 -5.60 -38.75
C GLN A 82 -25.83 -4.56 -39.85
N ALA A 83 -25.30 -3.34 -39.71
CA ALA A 83 -25.43 -2.28 -40.71
C ALA A 83 -24.69 -2.61 -42.03
N SER A 84 -23.68 -3.47 -41.97
CA SER A 84 -22.90 -3.91 -43.15
C SER A 84 -23.68 -4.89 -44.04
N ASN A 85 -24.85 -5.37 -43.60
CA ASN A 85 -25.67 -6.27 -44.40
C ASN A 85 -26.45 -5.47 -45.46
N ASP A 86 -26.34 -5.89 -46.72
CA ASP A 86 -27.02 -5.22 -47.85
C ASP A 86 -28.55 -5.37 -47.86
N THR A 87 -29.10 -6.20 -46.97
CA THR A 87 -30.59 -6.27 -46.76
C THR A 87 -31.12 -5.08 -45.95
N MET A 88 -30.26 -4.28 -45.32
CA MET A 88 -30.67 -3.10 -44.55
C MET A 88 -30.90 -1.90 -45.47
N THR A 89 -32.00 -1.18 -45.22
CA THR A 89 -32.25 0.10 -45.90
C THR A 89 -31.42 1.23 -45.31
N SER A 90 -31.31 2.36 -45.99
CA SER A 90 -30.61 3.54 -45.45
C SER A 90 -31.30 4.08 -44.15
N VAL A 91 -32.60 3.89 -44.02
CA VAL A 91 -33.36 4.27 -42.84
C VAL A 91 -33.02 3.36 -41.64
N ASP A 92 -32.92 2.06 -41.87
CA ASP A 92 -32.55 1.10 -40.83
C ASP A 92 -31.12 1.36 -40.36
N ARG A 93 -30.19 1.62 -41.27
CA ARG A 93 -28.81 2.02 -40.91
C ARG A 93 -28.80 3.32 -40.15
N GLY A 94 -29.70 4.27 -40.41
CA GLY A 94 -29.85 5.50 -39.62
C GLY A 94 -30.27 5.25 -38.16
N TYR A 95 -31.15 4.28 -37.91
CA TYR A 95 -31.50 3.87 -36.54
C TYR A 95 -30.30 3.22 -35.82
N LEU A 96 -29.58 2.33 -36.48
CA LEU A 96 -28.37 1.72 -35.93
C LEU A 96 -27.28 2.76 -35.63
N ASP A 97 -27.12 3.75 -36.52
CA ASP A 97 -26.21 4.86 -36.33
C ASP A 97 -26.55 5.69 -35.09
N SER A 98 -27.82 5.94 -34.83
CA SER A 98 -28.25 6.65 -33.63
C SER A 98 -27.83 5.92 -32.33
N GLU A 99 -27.89 4.59 -32.32
CA GLU A 99 -27.41 3.79 -31.18
C GLU A 99 -25.88 3.85 -31.08
N VAL A 100 -25.16 3.77 -32.20
CA VAL A 100 -23.71 3.89 -32.23
C VAL A 100 -23.26 5.25 -31.69
N GLN A 101 -23.91 6.36 -32.08
CA GLN A 101 -23.56 7.70 -31.59
C GLN A 101 -23.87 7.85 -30.08
N ALA A 102 -24.93 7.23 -29.59
CA ALA A 102 -25.23 7.19 -28.17
C ALA A 102 -24.13 6.46 -27.38
N LEU A 103 -23.64 5.32 -27.91
CA LEU A 103 -22.53 4.56 -27.30
C LEU A 103 -21.20 5.34 -27.33
N VAL A 104 -20.91 6.06 -28.42
CA VAL A 104 -19.74 6.96 -28.50
C VAL A 104 -19.80 8.04 -27.40
N SER A 105 -20.97 8.67 -27.25
CA SER A 105 -21.17 9.69 -26.22
C SER A 105 -21.04 9.12 -24.81
N GLU A 106 -21.48 7.88 -24.59
CA GLU A 106 -21.36 7.20 -23.31
C GLU A 106 -19.90 6.84 -22.99
N ILE A 107 -19.11 6.44 -23.99
CA ILE A 107 -17.68 6.21 -23.82
C ILE A 107 -16.98 7.51 -23.39
N ASP A 108 -17.30 8.64 -24.03
CA ASP A 108 -16.75 9.94 -23.62
C ASP A 108 -17.19 10.33 -22.20
N ARG A 109 -18.43 10.05 -21.84
CA ARG A 109 -18.91 10.26 -20.49
C ARG A 109 -18.11 9.42 -19.47
N VAL A 110 -17.95 8.13 -19.72
CA VAL A 110 -17.17 7.25 -18.85
C VAL A 110 -15.73 7.72 -18.74
N ALA A 111 -15.10 8.12 -19.85
CA ALA A 111 -13.74 8.63 -19.86
C ALA A 111 -13.56 9.91 -19.02
N SER A 112 -14.58 10.79 -19.02
CA SER A 112 -14.53 12.07 -18.29
C SER A 112 -14.97 11.96 -16.83
N THR A 113 -15.81 10.98 -16.49
CA THR A 113 -16.41 10.86 -15.13
C THR A 113 -15.70 9.84 -14.25
N THR A 114 -14.85 8.98 -14.82
CA THR A 114 -14.12 7.99 -14.01
C THR A 114 -13.00 8.66 -13.24
N THR A 115 -13.20 8.81 -11.94
CA THR A 115 -12.24 9.46 -11.04
C THR A 115 -11.85 8.55 -9.89
N PHE A 116 -10.66 8.74 -9.38
CA PHE A 116 -10.19 8.17 -8.13
C PHE A 116 -9.56 9.30 -7.30
N ASN A 117 -10.09 9.51 -6.09
CA ASN A 117 -9.68 10.63 -5.23
C ASN A 117 -9.61 11.98 -5.99
N GLU A 118 -10.71 12.33 -6.68
CA GLU A 118 -10.86 13.57 -7.48
C GLU A 118 -9.90 13.70 -8.67
N GLN A 119 -9.11 12.68 -8.99
CA GLN A 119 -8.24 12.64 -10.16
C GLN A 119 -8.89 11.82 -11.27
N ASN A 120 -9.02 12.41 -12.45
CA ASN A 120 -9.50 11.69 -13.63
C ASN A 120 -8.48 10.62 -14.03
N LEU A 121 -8.98 9.42 -14.36
CA LEU A 121 -8.12 8.29 -14.70
C LEU A 121 -7.98 8.08 -16.21
N LEU A 122 -9.04 8.36 -17.00
CA LEU A 122 -9.14 7.98 -18.41
C LEU A 122 -9.10 9.15 -19.40
N ASP A 123 -8.90 10.38 -18.91
CA ASP A 123 -8.84 11.59 -19.74
C ASP A 123 -7.43 11.88 -20.31
N GLY A 124 -6.43 11.08 -19.94
CA GLY A 124 -5.03 11.26 -20.36
C GLY A 124 -4.19 12.14 -19.42
N THR A 125 -4.77 12.70 -18.35
CA THR A 125 -4.01 13.47 -17.36
C THR A 125 -3.29 12.58 -16.35
N PHE A 126 -3.72 11.31 -16.23
CA PHE A 126 -3.12 10.34 -15.31
C PHE A 126 -1.91 9.63 -15.93
N THR A 127 -0.89 10.43 -16.28
CA THR A 127 0.37 9.94 -16.86
C THR A 127 1.54 10.16 -15.93
N ALA A 128 2.52 9.25 -15.96
CA ALA A 128 3.75 9.32 -15.17
C ALA A 128 3.51 9.52 -13.65
N LYS A 129 2.43 8.97 -13.11
CA LYS A 129 2.17 8.99 -11.66
C LYS A 129 3.04 7.95 -10.98
N ASN A 130 3.76 8.37 -9.96
CA ASN A 130 4.68 7.53 -9.23
C ASN A 130 4.08 7.13 -7.88
N LEU A 131 3.91 5.82 -7.67
CA LEU A 131 3.57 5.26 -6.36
C LEU A 131 4.85 4.94 -5.60
N GLN A 132 5.05 5.57 -4.46
CA GLN A 132 6.17 5.26 -3.57
C GLN A 132 5.92 3.93 -2.88
N VAL A 133 6.68 2.89 -3.27
CA VAL A 133 6.55 1.51 -2.80
C VAL A 133 7.79 1.04 -2.03
N GLY A 134 8.51 1.97 -1.43
CA GLY A 134 9.67 1.66 -0.61
C GLY A 134 9.97 2.76 0.40
N ALA A 135 10.83 2.44 1.38
CA ALA A 135 11.19 3.34 2.48
C ALA A 135 12.22 4.42 2.11
N GLU A 136 12.90 4.28 0.96
CA GLU A 136 13.94 5.20 0.51
C GLU A 136 13.51 5.95 -0.75
N ALA A 137 14.16 7.08 -1.03
CA ALA A 137 13.89 7.88 -2.22
C ALA A 137 14.11 7.07 -3.51
N ALA A 138 13.36 7.40 -4.56
CA ALA A 138 13.40 6.76 -5.86
C ALA A 138 12.92 5.28 -5.91
N GLN A 139 12.32 4.75 -4.86
CA GLN A 139 11.68 3.44 -4.86
C GLN A 139 10.19 3.56 -5.22
N PHE A 140 9.90 3.77 -6.50
CA PHE A 140 8.53 3.96 -6.97
C PHE A 140 8.17 3.01 -8.14
N ILE A 141 6.89 2.78 -8.31
CA ILE A 141 6.30 2.13 -9.49
C ILE A 141 5.49 3.20 -10.22
N GLY A 142 5.85 3.43 -11.48
CA GLY A 142 5.12 4.36 -12.34
C GLY A 142 3.83 3.73 -12.86
N ILE A 143 2.74 4.50 -12.81
CA ILE A 143 1.46 4.18 -13.44
C ILE A 143 1.21 5.24 -14.52
N SER A 144 0.84 4.78 -15.71
CA SER A 144 0.39 5.65 -16.79
C SER A 144 -0.86 5.05 -17.42
N ILE A 145 -1.90 5.86 -17.51
CA ILE A 145 -3.14 5.52 -18.19
C ILE A 145 -3.28 6.49 -19.37
N ALA A 146 -3.36 5.94 -20.55
CA ALA A 146 -3.57 6.75 -21.76
C ALA A 146 -5.01 7.29 -21.77
N SER A 147 -5.24 8.37 -22.51
CA SER A 147 -6.60 8.85 -22.76
C SER A 147 -7.41 7.80 -23.53
N MET A 148 -8.63 7.55 -23.03
CA MET A 148 -9.56 6.57 -23.57
C MET A 148 -10.87 7.21 -24.02
N ASN A 149 -10.83 8.52 -24.35
CA ASN A 149 -11.96 9.20 -24.96
C ASN A 149 -12.14 8.75 -26.44
N ALA A 150 -13.30 8.98 -26.98
CA ALA A 150 -13.69 8.54 -28.32
C ALA A 150 -12.73 9.08 -29.43
N SER A 151 -12.17 10.27 -29.22
CA SER A 151 -11.23 10.90 -30.14
C SER A 151 -9.89 10.17 -30.20
N GLU A 152 -9.32 9.85 -29.03
CA GLU A 152 -8.00 9.20 -28.92
C GLU A 152 -8.03 7.73 -29.32
N ILE A 153 -9.11 7.02 -29.04
CA ILE A 153 -9.27 5.62 -29.49
C ILE A 153 -9.76 5.55 -30.94
N GLY A 154 -10.03 6.70 -31.58
CA GLY A 154 -10.31 6.81 -33.02
C GLY A 154 -11.73 6.40 -33.40
N ILE A 155 -12.72 6.55 -32.53
CA ILE A 155 -14.13 6.21 -32.81
C ILE A 155 -15.05 7.44 -32.93
N ASN A 156 -14.55 8.65 -32.74
CA ASN A 156 -15.34 9.89 -32.82
C ASN A 156 -15.99 10.13 -34.20
N THR A 157 -15.44 9.54 -35.24
CA THR A 157 -15.95 9.65 -36.63
C THR A 157 -16.61 8.35 -37.12
N VAL A 158 -16.86 7.41 -36.21
CA VAL A 158 -17.55 6.17 -36.57
C VAL A 158 -19.00 6.50 -36.95
N ALA A 159 -19.40 6.12 -38.15
CA ALA A 159 -20.76 6.20 -38.66
C ALA A 159 -21.10 4.92 -39.40
N VAL A 160 -22.29 4.41 -39.21
CA VAL A 160 -22.80 3.21 -39.93
C VAL A 160 -23.95 3.56 -40.85
N SER A 161 -24.37 4.83 -40.86
CA SER A 161 -25.38 5.38 -41.76
C SER A 161 -24.83 5.48 -43.21
N GLY A 162 -25.69 5.34 -44.20
CA GLY A 162 -25.36 5.46 -45.61
C GLY A 162 -26.29 4.68 -46.51
N THR A 163 -26.16 4.92 -47.81
CA THR A 163 -26.93 4.20 -48.83
C THR A 163 -26.38 2.82 -49.11
N ASP A 164 -25.08 2.62 -48.84
CA ASP A 164 -24.34 1.39 -48.99
C ASP A 164 -23.68 0.93 -47.69
N ASN A 165 -22.95 -0.19 -47.75
CA ASN A 165 -22.27 -0.77 -46.57
C ASN A 165 -20.85 -0.23 -46.31
N THR A 166 -20.38 0.72 -47.12
CA THR A 166 -18.99 1.22 -47.07
C THR A 166 -18.65 1.85 -45.75
N ASN A 167 -19.56 2.65 -45.17
CA ASN A 167 -19.36 3.29 -43.88
C ASN A 167 -19.33 2.25 -42.75
N ALA A 168 -20.23 1.27 -42.80
CA ALA A 168 -20.26 0.19 -41.81
C ALA A 168 -18.98 -0.65 -41.79
N GLN A 169 -18.40 -0.94 -42.99
CA GLN A 169 -17.13 -1.67 -43.08
C GLN A 169 -15.93 -0.85 -42.55
N LYS A 170 -15.92 0.46 -42.78
CA LYS A 170 -14.93 1.37 -42.14
C LYS A 170 -15.10 1.38 -40.64
N ALA A 171 -16.35 1.49 -40.14
CA ALA A 171 -16.68 1.46 -38.75
C ALA A 171 -16.17 0.18 -38.04
N ILE A 172 -16.36 -0.99 -38.65
CA ILE A 172 -15.83 -2.27 -38.14
C ILE A 172 -14.31 -2.20 -37.97
N SER A 173 -13.58 -1.65 -38.92
CA SER A 173 -12.14 -1.53 -38.86
C SER A 173 -11.68 -0.57 -37.73
N MET A 174 -12.38 0.57 -37.60
CA MET A 174 -12.10 1.55 -36.54
C MET A 174 -12.37 0.98 -35.15
N ILE A 175 -13.53 0.33 -34.95
CA ILE A 175 -13.90 -0.29 -33.69
C ILE A 175 -12.93 -1.42 -33.32
N LYS A 176 -12.47 -2.22 -34.31
CA LYS A 176 -11.46 -3.26 -34.07
C LYS A 176 -10.15 -2.65 -33.54
N ASN A 177 -9.70 -1.54 -34.08
CA ASN A 177 -8.50 -0.84 -33.60
C ASN A 177 -8.72 -0.28 -32.19
N ALA A 178 -9.88 0.30 -31.91
CA ALA A 178 -10.25 0.77 -30.59
C ALA A 178 -10.27 -0.35 -29.54
N LEU A 179 -10.86 -1.51 -29.87
CA LEU A 179 -10.84 -2.71 -29.04
C LEU A 179 -9.41 -3.18 -28.74
N ALA A 180 -8.51 -3.15 -29.72
CA ALA A 180 -7.11 -3.49 -29.52
C ALA A 180 -6.41 -2.51 -28.57
N SER A 181 -6.69 -1.21 -28.69
CA SER A 181 -6.13 -0.17 -27.82
C SER A 181 -6.61 -0.31 -26.38
N VAL A 182 -7.90 -0.50 -26.17
CA VAL A 182 -8.49 -0.73 -24.84
C VAL A 182 -7.94 -2.02 -24.23
N SER A 183 -7.87 -3.11 -24.99
CA SER A 183 -7.31 -4.39 -24.53
C SER A 183 -5.85 -4.27 -24.12
N LYS A 184 -5.05 -3.51 -24.87
CA LYS A 184 -3.66 -3.23 -24.53
C LYS A 184 -3.57 -2.49 -23.21
N GLN A 185 -4.35 -1.42 -23.02
CA GLN A 185 -4.33 -0.64 -21.78
C GLN A 185 -4.74 -1.49 -20.58
N ARG A 186 -5.77 -2.35 -20.72
CA ARG A 186 -6.17 -3.29 -19.66
C ARG A 186 -5.06 -4.29 -19.35
N SER A 187 -4.36 -4.80 -20.36
CA SER A 187 -3.21 -5.70 -20.14
C SER A 187 -2.08 -5.02 -19.38
N ASP A 188 -1.77 -3.76 -19.71
CA ASP A 188 -0.75 -2.96 -19.04
C ASP A 188 -1.14 -2.70 -17.57
N LEU A 189 -2.41 -2.39 -17.29
CA LEU A 189 -2.93 -2.23 -15.93
C LEU A 189 -2.87 -3.54 -15.12
N GLY A 190 -3.25 -4.65 -15.73
CA GLY A 190 -3.14 -5.97 -15.10
C GLY A 190 -1.70 -6.34 -14.76
N ALA A 191 -0.75 -6.01 -15.62
CA ALA A 191 0.68 -6.20 -15.34
C ALA A 191 1.16 -5.33 -14.16
N ILE A 192 0.68 -4.09 -14.06
CA ILE A 192 0.99 -3.19 -12.93
C ILE A 192 0.38 -3.75 -11.63
N GLN A 193 -0.88 -4.22 -11.67
CA GLN A 193 -1.51 -4.84 -10.49
C GLN A 193 -0.70 -6.03 -9.98
N ASN A 194 -0.33 -6.97 -10.86
CA ASN A 194 0.50 -8.11 -10.48
C ASN A 194 1.85 -7.68 -9.86
N ARG A 195 2.48 -6.65 -10.43
CA ARG A 195 3.73 -6.09 -9.87
C ARG A 195 3.52 -5.52 -8.47
N LEU A 196 2.43 -4.78 -8.24
CA LEU A 196 2.09 -4.21 -6.93
C LEU A 196 1.81 -5.31 -5.90
N GLU A 197 1.08 -6.36 -6.27
CA GLU A 197 0.81 -7.51 -5.39
C GLU A 197 2.09 -8.24 -4.98
N HIS A 198 3.01 -8.48 -5.93
CA HIS A 198 4.31 -9.06 -5.60
C HIS A 198 5.17 -8.13 -4.75
N THR A 199 5.08 -6.82 -4.97
CA THR A 199 5.78 -5.83 -4.16
C THR A 199 5.25 -5.83 -2.73
N ILE A 200 3.93 -5.85 -2.50
CA ILE A 200 3.32 -5.95 -1.16
C ILE A 200 3.84 -7.18 -0.43
N LYS A 201 3.78 -8.37 -1.06
CA LYS A 201 4.31 -9.60 -0.46
C LYS A 201 5.78 -9.50 -0.06
N ASN A 202 6.58 -8.84 -0.89
CA ASN A 202 8.00 -8.62 -0.57
C ASN A 202 8.17 -7.64 0.59
N LEU A 203 7.43 -6.52 0.58
CA LEU A 203 7.47 -5.52 1.65
C LEU A 203 7.07 -6.13 2.99
N ASP A 204 6.01 -6.93 3.04
CA ASP A 204 5.53 -7.58 4.24
C ASP A 204 6.58 -8.55 4.81
N ASN A 205 7.22 -9.35 3.96
CA ASN A 205 8.33 -10.21 4.37
C ASN A 205 9.53 -9.43 4.94
N VAL A 206 9.87 -8.29 4.31
CA VAL A 206 10.97 -7.43 4.80
C VAL A 206 10.59 -6.78 6.14
N VAL A 207 9.34 -6.34 6.28
CA VAL A 207 8.82 -5.78 7.54
C VAL A 207 8.87 -6.82 8.65
N GLU A 208 8.41 -8.04 8.40
CA GLU A 208 8.42 -9.13 9.39
C GLU A 208 9.85 -9.45 9.85
N ASN A 209 10.77 -9.66 8.91
CA ASN A 209 12.15 -9.96 9.22
C ASN A 209 12.87 -8.81 9.95
N THR A 210 12.60 -7.57 9.54
CA THR A 210 13.18 -6.38 10.18
C THR A 210 12.60 -6.18 11.59
N THR A 211 11.32 -6.46 11.79
CA THR A 211 10.67 -6.41 13.11
C THR A 211 11.25 -7.49 14.04
N ALA A 212 11.45 -8.71 13.54
CA ALA A 212 12.09 -9.78 14.31
C ALA A 212 13.53 -9.40 14.71
N ALA A 213 14.28 -8.79 13.81
CA ALA A 213 15.64 -8.33 14.10
C ALA A 213 15.66 -7.15 15.11
N GLU A 214 14.71 -6.22 14.99
CA GLU A 214 14.56 -5.10 15.94
C GLU A 214 14.20 -5.61 17.34
N SER A 215 13.27 -6.57 17.43
CA SER A 215 12.89 -7.23 18.68
C SER A 215 14.09 -7.89 19.37
N GLN A 216 14.95 -8.61 18.64
CA GLN A 216 16.18 -9.20 19.20
C GLN A 216 17.13 -8.15 19.80
N ILE A 217 17.18 -6.95 19.22
CA ILE A 217 18.04 -5.87 19.72
C ILE A 217 17.41 -5.17 20.91
N ARG A 218 16.12 -4.87 20.88
CA ARG A 218 15.48 -3.94 21.80
C ARG A 218 14.64 -4.60 22.89
N ASP A 219 13.97 -5.73 22.60
CA ASP A 219 13.05 -6.35 23.54
C ASP A 219 13.80 -7.08 24.64
N THR A 220 13.19 -7.14 25.82
CA THR A 220 13.73 -7.85 26.98
C THR A 220 13.07 -9.22 27.11
N ASP A 221 13.87 -10.20 27.58
CA ASP A 221 13.33 -11.46 28.05
C ASP A 221 12.71 -11.23 29.43
N MET A 222 11.37 -11.20 29.47
CA MET A 222 10.60 -10.94 30.67
C MET A 222 10.87 -11.98 31.77
N ALA A 223 11.08 -13.25 31.41
CA ALA A 223 11.33 -14.31 32.38
C ALA A 223 12.67 -14.10 33.08
N THR A 224 13.72 -13.84 32.32
CA THR A 224 15.06 -13.57 32.84
C THR A 224 15.07 -12.27 33.68
N GLU A 225 14.43 -11.20 33.21
CA GLU A 225 14.39 -9.93 33.93
C GLU A 225 13.57 -10.00 35.23
N MET A 226 12.48 -10.80 35.29
CA MET A 226 11.72 -11.06 36.53
C MET A 226 12.57 -11.79 37.56
N VAL A 227 13.44 -12.73 37.14
CA VAL A 227 14.37 -13.38 38.09
C VAL A 227 15.38 -12.38 38.62
N GLN A 228 15.91 -11.49 37.78
CA GLN A 228 16.82 -10.43 38.24
C GLN A 228 16.14 -9.45 39.19
N PHE A 229 14.91 -9.04 38.89
CA PHE A 229 14.09 -8.19 39.77
C PHE A 229 13.88 -8.85 41.11
N SER A 230 13.43 -10.12 41.16
CA SER A 230 13.19 -10.85 42.43
C SER A 230 14.48 -11.00 43.24
N ASN A 231 15.60 -11.31 42.60
CA ASN A 231 16.90 -11.36 43.25
C ASN A 231 17.30 -10.00 43.84
N ALA A 232 17.14 -8.92 43.09
CA ALA A 232 17.42 -7.57 43.56
C ALA A 232 16.51 -7.17 44.75
N GLN A 233 15.24 -7.56 44.74
CA GLN A 233 14.27 -7.32 45.80
C GLN A 233 14.67 -8.06 47.08
N ILE A 234 15.04 -9.35 46.98
CA ILE A 234 15.49 -10.15 48.13
C ILE A 234 16.78 -9.56 48.70
N LEU A 235 17.72 -9.18 47.86
CA LEU A 235 18.99 -8.57 48.30
C LEU A 235 18.76 -7.19 48.97
N ALA A 236 17.80 -6.40 48.48
CA ALA A 236 17.44 -5.14 49.10
C ALA A 236 16.83 -5.34 50.48
N GLN A 237 15.92 -6.31 50.65
CA GLN A 237 15.34 -6.66 51.96
C GLN A 237 16.38 -7.21 52.93
N ALA A 238 17.23 -8.12 52.47
CA ALA A 238 18.34 -8.65 53.26
C ALA A 238 19.31 -7.53 53.67
N GLY A 239 19.64 -6.64 52.76
CA GLY A 239 20.51 -5.49 53.02
C GLY A 239 19.96 -4.53 54.06
N THR A 240 18.66 -4.23 53.99
CA THR A 240 18.00 -3.38 55.02
C THR A 240 18.01 -4.07 56.40
N SER A 241 17.72 -5.37 56.46
CA SER A 241 17.76 -6.15 57.70
C SER A 241 19.17 -6.20 58.30
N MET A 242 20.19 -6.44 57.46
CA MET A 242 21.59 -6.45 57.93
C MET A 242 22.06 -5.07 58.37
N LEU A 243 21.59 -4.00 57.72
CA LEU A 243 21.92 -2.63 58.16
C LEU A 243 21.32 -2.33 59.55
N SER A 244 20.06 -2.74 59.77
CA SER A 244 19.39 -2.64 61.07
C SER A 244 20.15 -3.42 62.14
N GLN A 245 20.58 -4.65 61.83
CA GLN A 245 21.36 -5.49 62.73
C GLN A 245 22.74 -4.86 63.06
N ALA A 246 23.42 -4.32 62.07
CA ALA A 246 24.69 -3.64 62.28
C ALA A 246 24.55 -2.38 63.17
N ASN A 247 23.49 -1.60 62.95
CA ASN A 247 23.16 -0.43 63.77
C ASN A 247 22.89 -0.81 65.23
N GLN A 248 22.11 -1.91 65.45
CA GLN A 248 21.86 -2.44 66.80
C GLN A 248 23.17 -2.94 67.47
N SER A 249 24.03 -3.63 66.75
CA SER A 249 25.34 -4.06 67.25
C SER A 249 26.19 -2.88 67.70
N ASN A 250 26.23 -1.80 66.94
CA ASN A 250 26.94 -0.59 67.31
C ASN A 250 26.35 0.10 68.56
N GLN A 251 25.00 0.12 68.70
CA GLN A 251 24.34 0.65 69.86
C GLN A 251 24.63 -0.20 71.13
N ASN A 252 24.67 -1.53 71.00
CA ASN A 252 25.04 -2.41 72.07
C ASN A 252 26.46 -2.19 72.56
N VAL A 253 27.40 -1.93 71.60
CA VAL A 253 28.82 -1.60 71.96
C VAL A 253 28.87 -0.25 72.66
N LEU A 254 28.10 0.77 72.23
CA LEU A 254 28.06 2.06 72.93
C LEU A 254 27.46 1.95 74.34
N SER A 255 26.46 1.11 74.55
CA SER A 255 25.86 0.86 75.83
C SER A 255 26.73 0.08 76.78
N LEU A 256 27.79 -0.58 76.29
CA LEU A 256 28.78 -1.29 77.13
C LEU A 256 29.99 -0.39 77.48
N LEU A 257 30.16 0.74 76.80
CA LEU A 257 31.22 1.70 77.05
C LEU A 257 30.83 2.93 77.79
N GLY A 258 29.55 3.17 78.06
CA GLY A 258 28.95 4.23 78.83
C GLY A 258 28.25 3.70 80.06
#